data_66ffe67d16fc8aa9e40cb449437d7d85
#
_entry.id   66ffe67d16fc8aa9e40cb449437d7d85
#
_cell.length_a   1.000
_cell.length_b   1.000
_cell.length_c   1.000
_cell.angle_alpha   90.00
_cell.angle_beta   90.00
_cell.angle_gamma   90.00
#
_symmetry.space_group_name_H-M   'P 1'
#
loop_
_entity.id
_entity.type
_entity.pdbx_description
1 polymer ?
#
loop_
_entity_poly.entity_id
_entity_poly.type
_entity_poly.pdbx_seq_one_letter_code
_entity_poly.pdbx_strand_id
1 'polypeptide(L)'
;MPKYILFDTETTGADQADRIIQIGGMVISTKTDIEVYDEMCSSDVDIKIEAMEVHNITPDLLVGKPACIQTKFYNKILELNDPSNYLIAHNINFDLGMLEKEGFINNYTIIDTLRCAKHLYSNLPYHRLQYLRYALELYKTEQEEADKLGIVIKAHDAIGDVLVMKLFLRELTKKCVEVYPDYNPMEKLAELTRTPVLIQTFRFGKYKGEKIIEIAQKDAGYLQWMRSSMTDLDEDMKYTLDKALNKQV
;
A
#
# COMPACT_ATOMS: atom_id res chain seq x y z
N MET A 1 -9.48 9.39 20.70
CA MET A 1 -8.48 8.40 20.28
C MET A 1 -8.44 8.39 18.77
N PRO A 2 -7.26 8.23 18.13
CA PRO A 2 -7.15 8.16 16.68
C PRO A 2 -7.95 6.99 16.13
N LYS A 3 -8.52 7.15 14.94
CA LYS A 3 -9.14 6.08 14.16
C LYS A 3 -8.17 5.62 13.06
N TYR A 4 -8.24 4.33 12.73
CA TYR A 4 -7.42 3.73 11.69
C TYR A 4 -8.34 3.31 10.56
N ILE A 5 -8.18 3.93 9.41
CA ILE A 5 -9.00 3.70 8.22
C ILE A 5 -8.15 2.94 7.22
N LEU A 6 -8.43 1.65 7.08
CA LEU A 6 -7.81 0.79 6.07
C LEU A 6 -8.70 0.77 4.84
N PHE A 7 -8.12 0.88 3.65
CA PHE A 7 -8.89 0.85 2.42
C PHE A 7 -8.10 0.31 1.24
N ASP A 8 -8.83 -0.14 0.24
CA ASP A 8 -8.33 -0.60 -1.04
C ASP A 8 -9.37 -0.31 -2.11
N THR A 9 -8.94 -0.15 -3.37
CA THR A 9 -9.82 0.18 -4.49
C THR A 9 -9.56 -0.71 -5.69
N GLU A 10 -10.65 -1.19 -6.32
CA GLU A 10 -10.59 -1.74 -7.67
C GLU A 10 -11.04 -0.67 -8.68
N THR A 11 -10.41 -0.68 -9.84
CA THR A 11 -10.52 0.43 -10.79
C THR A 11 -10.75 -0.07 -12.23
N THR A 12 -11.19 0.81 -13.12
CA THR A 12 -11.29 0.50 -14.56
C THR A 12 -9.94 0.28 -15.23
N GLY A 13 -8.84 0.67 -14.56
CA GLY A 13 -7.46 0.57 -14.98
C GLY A 13 -6.57 1.54 -14.19
N ALA A 14 -5.33 1.75 -14.63
CA ALA A 14 -4.32 2.54 -13.90
C ALA A 14 -4.01 3.92 -14.51
N ASP A 15 -4.67 4.31 -15.61
CA ASP A 15 -4.39 5.57 -16.30
C ASP A 15 -5.15 6.76 -15.72
N GLN A 16 -4.84 7.96 -16.20
CA GLN A 16 -5.46 9.20 -15.70
C GLN A 16 -6.98 9.23 -15.88
N ALA A 17 -7.51 8.62 -16.93
CA ALA A 17 -8.94 8.57 -17.20
C ALA A 17 -9.69 7.54 -16.32
N ASP A 18 -8.97 6.56 -15.77
CA ASP A 18 -9.58 5.45 -15.04
C ASP A 18 -10.23 5.89 -13.72
N ARG A 19 -11.26 5.14 -13.30
CA ARG A 19 -12.13 5.45 -12.16
C ARG A 19 -12.27 4.27 -11.22
N ILE A 20 -12.67 4.55 -9.98
CA ILE A 20 -12.98 3.54 -8.96
C ILE A 20 -14.28 2.83 -9.33
N ILE A 21 -14.27 1.48 -9.25
CA ILE A 21 -15.44 0.62 -9.49
C ILE A 21 -15.79 -0.27 -8.28
N GLN A 22 -14.86 -0.43 -7.34
CA GLN A 22 -15.14 -0.98 -6.01
C GLN A 22 -14.29 -0.23 -4.99
N ILE A 23 -14.86 0.03 -3.82
CA ILE A 23 -14.15 0.58 -2.68
C ILE A 23 -14.42 -0.28 -1.46
N GLY A 24 -13.37 -0.88 -0.91
CA GLY A 24 -13.41 -1.66 0.32
C GLY A 24 -12.73 -0.93 1.46
N GLY A 25 -13.25 -1.06 2.68
CA GLY A 25 -12.59 -0.43 3.81
C GLY A 25 -13.03 -0.91 5.17
N MET A 26 -12.19 -0.60 6.16
CA MET A 26 -12.45 -0.81 7.57
C MET A 26 -12.15 0.46 8.35
N VAL A 27 -13.04 0.85 9.25
CA VAL A 27 -12.80 1.89 10.24
C VAL A 27 -12.62 1.23 11.61
N ILE A 28 -11.42 1.29 12.15
CA ILE A 28 -11.07 0.68 13.43
C ILE A 28 -10.96 1.77 14.49
N SER A 29 -11.93 1.82 15.40
CA SER A 29 -11.94 2.72 16.57
C SER A 29 -11.30 2.04 17.78
N THR A 30 -11.58 0.75 18.00
CA THR A 30 -10.98 -0.10 19.04
C THR A 30 -10.78 -1.53 18.51
N LYS A 31 -10.23 -2.42 19.34
CA LYS A 31 -10.07 -3.86 18.95
C LYS A 31 -11.40 -4.57 18.64
N THR A 32 -12.51 -4.08 19.20
CA THR A 32 -13.85 -4.69 19.07
C THR A 32 -14.84 -3.78 18.33
N ASP A 33 -14.48 -2.54 18.06
CA ASP A 33 -15.31 -1.58 17.31
C ASP A 33 -14.69 -1.36 15.94
N ILE A 34 -15.17 -2.14 14.97
CA ILE A 34 -14.71 -2.17 13.58
C ILE A 34 -15.92 -2.08 12.67
N GLU A 35 -16.00 -1.02 11.89
CA GLU A 35 -16.97 -0.88 10.82
C GLU A 35 -16.35 -1.43 9.53
N VAL A 36 -17.12 -2.22 8.76
CA VAL A 36 -16.68 -2.84 7.50
C VAL A 36 -17.53 -2.32 6.35
N TYR A 37 -16.90 -1.99 5.24
CA TYR A 37 -17.51 -1.47 4.03
C TYR A 37 -16.99 -2.24 2.81
N ASP A 38 -17.90 -2.64 1.94
CA ASP A 38 -17.62 -3.28 0.65
C ASP A 38 -18.65 -2.83 -0.36
N GLU A 39 -18.28 -1.90 -1.26
CA GLU A 39 -19.23 -1.21 -2.10
C GLU A 39 -18.74 -1.12 -3.55
N MET A 40 -19.55 -1.64 -4.47
CA MET A 40 -19.37 -1.46 -5.91
C MET A 40 -19.81 -0.06 -6.33
N CYS A 41 -19.09 0.53 -7.27
CA CYS A 41 -19.38 1.86 -7.82
C CYS A 41 -19.68 1.78 -9.32
N SER A 42 -20.59 2.62 -9.82
CA SER A 42 -20.75 2.84 -11.25
C SER A 42 -19.60 3.69 -11.81
N SER A 43 -19.26 3.46 -13.07
CA SER A 43 -18.32 4.27 -13.85
C SER A 43 -18.87 4.48 -15.26
N ASP A 44 -18.59 5.62 -15.85
CA ASP A 44 -18.79 5.94 -17.27
C ASP A 44 -17.56 5.64 -18.12
N VAL A 45 -16.49 5.14 -17.49
CA VAL A 45 -15.30 4.65 -18.16
C VAL A 45 -15.33 3.13 -18.26
N ASP A 46 -15.11 2.59 -19.46
CA ASP A 46 -15.06 1.16 -19.70
C ASP A 46 -13.95 0.49 -18.89
N ILE A 47 -14.23 -0.69 -18.35
CA ILE A 47 -13.23 -1.48 -17.62
C ILE A 47 -12.27 -2.11 -18.63
N LYS A 48 -10.97 -1.89 -18.46
CA LYS A 48 -9.92 -2.53 -19.26
C LYS A 48 -9.87 -4.03 -19.01
N ILE A 49 -9.58 -4.82 -20.02
CA ILE A 49 -9.48 -6.27 -19.91
C ILE A 49 -8.40 -6.67 -18.91
N GLU A 50 -7.27 -5.96 -18.90
CA GLU A 50 -6.16 -6.17 -17.98
C GLU A 50 -6.55 -5.91 -16.51
N ALA A 51 -7.50 -5.02 -16.26
CA ALA A 51 -8.06 -4.79 -14.94
C ALA A 51 -9.06 -5.90 -14.57
N MET A 52 -9.97 -6.26 -15.51
CA MET A 52 -10.93 -7.36 -15.31
C MET A 52 -10.25 -8.70 -15.00
N GLU A 53 -9.12 -9.02 -15.65
CA GLU A 53 -8.37 -10.28 -15.38
C GLU A 53 -7.81 -10.34 -13.95
N VAL A 54 -7.59 -9.17 -13.30
CA VAL A 54 -7.08 -9.08 -11.93
C VAL A 54 -8.20 -9.20 -10.92
N HIS A 55 -9.21 -8.29 -10.97
CA HIS A 55 -10.25 -8.18 -9.94
C HIS A 55 -11.55 -8.94 -10.27
N ASN A 56 -11.70 -9.48 -11.50
CA ASN A 56 -12.88 -10.23 -11.95
C ASN A 56 -14.22 -9.44 -11.90
N ILE A 57 -14.19 -8.11 -11.85
CA ILE A 57 -15.38 -7.27 -11.90
C ILE A 57 -15.71 -7.00 -13.38
N THR A 58 -16.94 -7.35 -13.78
CA THR A 58 -17.43 -7.12 -15.14
C THR A 58 -18.42 -5.95 -15.16
N PRO A 59 -18.66 -5.30 -16.32
CA PRO A 59 -19.59 -4.17 -16.44
C PRO A 59 -20.99 -4.49 -15.90
N ASP A 60 -21.44 -5.74 -16.04
CA ASP A 60 -22.78 -6.16 -15.58
C ASP A 60 -22.96 -6.03 -14.06
N LEU A 61 -21.87 -6.20 -13.30
CA LEU A 61 -21.87 -6.06 -11.83
C LEU A 61 -22.05 -4.61 -11.38
N LEU A 62 -21.76 -3.65 -12.26
CA LEU A 62 -21.82 -2.23 -11.96
C LEU A 62 -23.17 -1.59 -12.31
N VAL A 63 -24.06 -2.33 -13.01
CA VAL A 63 -25.37 -1.81 -13.41
C VAL A 63 -26.19 -1.43 -12.17
N GLY A 64 -26.65 -0.17 -12.14
CA GLY A 64 -27.46 0.36 -11.04
C GLY A 64 -26.70 0.65 -9.74
N LYS A 65 -25.38 0.55 -9.75
CA LYS A 65 -24.55 0.95 -8.59
C LYS A 65 -24.45 2.48 -8.48
N PRO A 66 -24.26 3.02 -7.28
CA PRO A 66 -24.04 4.46 -7.09
C PRO A 66 -22.67 4.89 -7.63
N ALA A 67 -22.47 6.17 -7.90
CA ALA A 67 -21.14 6.72 -8.10
C ALA A 67 -20.28 6.56 -6.82
N CYS A 68 -18.96 6.49 -6.93
CA CYS A 68 -18.06 6.31 -5.80
C CYS A 68 -18.32 7.33 -4.67
N ILE A 69 -18.51 8.61 -5.03
CA ILE A 69 -18.81 9.69 -4.09
C ILE A 69 -20.14 9.55 -3.33
N GLN A 70 -21.01 8.65 -3.75
CA GLN A 70 -22.31 8.38 -3.12
C GLN A 70 -22.27 7.14 -2.20
N THR A 71 -21.13 6.42 -2.17
CA THR A 71 -20.96 5.26 -1.30
C THR A 71 -20.89 5.69 0.17
N LYS A 72 -21.26 4.77 1.07
CA LYS A 72 -21.19 5.03 2.51
C LYS A 72 -19.75 5.19 2.97
N PHE A 73 -18.85 4.37 2.42
CA PHE A 73 -17.45 4.44 2.81
C PHE A 73 -16.79 5.73 2.36
N TYR A 74 -17.02 6.20 1.12
CA TYR A 74 -16.49 7.49 0.67
C TYR A 74 -16.95 8.63 1.60
N ASN A 75 -18.23 8.66 1.97
CA ASN A 75 -18.74 9.65 2.91
C ASN A 75 -18.13 9.50 4.31
N LYS A 76 -17.88 8.26 4.75
CA LYS A 76 -17.22 7.99 6.03
C LYS A 76 -15.77 8.48 6.05
N ILE A 77 -15.00 8.29 4.97
CA ILE A 77 -13.63 8.82 4.91
C ILE A 77 -13.61 10.35 4.82
N LEU A 78 -14.62 10.98 4.24
CA LEU A 78 -14.76 12.45 4.31
C LEU A 78 -15.07 12.94 5.73
N GLU A 79 -15.99 12.28 6.45
CA GLU A 79 -16.35 12.59 7.83
C GLU A 79 -15.14 12.54 8.77
N LEU A 80 -14.27 11.55 8.59
CA LEU A 80 -13.14 11.26 9.47
C LEU A 80 -11.83 11.92 9.02
N ASN A 81 -11.84 12.74 7.98
CA ASN A 81 -10.66 13.31 7.32
C ASN A 81 -9.97 14.38 8.20
N ASP A 82 -9.19 13.92 9.15
CA ASP A 82 -8.50 14.73 10.16
C ASP A 82 -7.08 14.19 10.40
N PRO A 83 -6.06 15.04 10.61
CA PRO A 83 -4.67 14.62 10.78
C PRO A 83 -4.41 13.78 12.05
N SER A 84 -5.34 13.75 13.00
CA SER A 84 -5.28 12.84 14.16
C SER A 84 -5.64 11.40 13.83
N ASN A 85 -6.28 11.15 12.68
CA ASN A 85 -6.64 9.83 12.16
C ASN A 85 -5.63 9.33 11.12
N TYR A 86 -5.57 8.02 10.92
CA TYR A 86 -4.67 7.38 9.98
C TYR A 86 -5.43 6.80 8.78
N LEU A 87 -4.99 7.15 7.57
CA LEU A 87 -5.43 6.51 6.32
C LEU A 87 -4.36 5.53 5.86
N ILE A 88 -4.73 4.28 5.66
CA ILE A 88 -3.81 3.16 5.52
C ILE A 88 -4.17 2.35 4.28
N ALA A 89 -3.21 2.16 3.37
CA ALA A 89 -3.35 1.27 2.22
C ALA A 89 -2.01 0.57 1.88
N HIS A 90 -2.04 -0.36 0.95
CA HIS A 90 -0.84 -1.03 0.45
C HIS A 90 -0.46 -0.48 -0.93
N ASN A 91 0.55 0.36 -1.03
CA ASN A 91 0.87 1.23 -2.17
C ASN A 91 -0.10 2.42 -2.27
N ILE A 92 -0.30 3.09 -1.15
CA ILE A 92 -1.35 4.08 -0.91
C ILE A 92 -1.44 5.19 -1.97
N ASN A 93 -0.34 5.53 -2.63
CA ASN A 93 -0.33 6.58 -3.66
C ASN A 93 -1.24 6.25 -4.84
N PHE A 94 -1.41 4.95 -5.16
CA PHE A 94 -2.33 4.52 -6.21
C PHE A 94 -3.79 4.81 -5.81
N ASP A 95 -4.21 4.28 -4.68
CA ASP A 95 -5.60 4.40 -4.20
C ASP A 95 -5.95 5.85 -3.86
N LEU A 96 -5.01 6.58 -3.25
CA LEU A 96 -5.20 7.99 -2.95
C LEU A 96 -5.33 8.83 -4.24
N GLY A 97 -4.51 8.54 -5.26
CA GLY A 97 -4.63 9.19 -6.56
C GLY A 97 -5.97 8.90 -7.26
N MET A 98 -6.55 7.72 -7.04
CA MET A 98 -7.90 7.41 -7.53
C MET A 98 -8.98 8.16 -6.74
N LEU A 99 -8.86 8.27 -5.41
CA LEU A 99 -9.77 9.08 -4.58
C LEU A 99 -9.69 10.57 -4.95
N GLU A 100 -8.52 11.09 -5.26
CA GLU A 100 -8.34 12.49 -5.69
C GLU A 100 -9.11 12.79 -7.00
N LYS A 101 -9.20 11.83 -7.92
CA LYS A 101 -10.02 11.96 -9.14
C LYS A 101 -11.52 12.02 -8.83
N GLU A 102 -11.94 11.45 -7.70
CA GLU A 102 -13.31 11.56 -7.16
C GLU A 102 -13.52 12.82 -6.29
N GLY A 103 -12.54 13.74 -6.25
CA GLY A 103 -12.62 15.01 -5.53
C GLY A 103 -12.21 14.92 -4.04
N PHE A 104 -11.62 13.82 -3.61
CA PHE A 104 -11.09 13.69 -2.24
C PHE A 104 -9.81 14.51 -2.07
N ILE A 105 -9.74 15.26 -0.95
CA ILE A 105 -8.53 16.00 -0.55
C ILE A 105 -8.09 15.42 0.79
N ASN A 106 -6.91 14.81 0.83
CA ASN A 106 -6.42 14.13 2.01
C ASN A 106 -5.90 15.08 3.10
N ASN A 107 -6.41 14.93 4.32
CA ASN A 107 -5.86 15.55 5.55
C ASN A 107 -5.42 14.51 6.59
N TYR A 108 -5.59 13.22 6.34
CA TYR A 108 -5.14 12.16 7.25
C TYR A 108 -3.61 12.10 7.39
N THR A 109 -3.16 11.54 8.50
CA THR A 109 -1.80 10.98 8.58
C THR A 109 -1.77 9.66 7.79
N ILE A 110 -0.86 9.56 6.80
CA ILE A 110 -0.79 8.43 5.86
C ILE A 110 0.15 7.35 6.37
N ILE A 111 -0.27 6.08 6.24
CA ILE A 111 0.59 4.90 6.38
C ILE A 111 0.51 4.06 5.10
N ASP A 112 1.64 3.93 4.40
CA ASP A 112 1.81 3.00 3.27
C ASP A 112 2.45 1.71 3.77
N THR A 113 1.65 0.65 3.85
CA THR A 113 2.13 -0.65 4.35
C THR A 113 3.16 -1.29 3.42
N LEU A 114 3.19 -0.96 2.12
CA LEU A 114 4.24 -1.40 1.19
C LEU A 114 5.59 -0.75 1.54
N ARG A 115 5.61 0.57 1.79
CA ARG A 115 6.84 1.27 2.17
C ARG A 115 7.34 0.79 3.53
N CYS A 116 6.43 0.64 4.51
CA CYS A 116 6.76 0.07 5.81
C CYS A 116 7.35 -1.35 5.69
N ALA A 117 6.78 -2.19 4.81
CA ALA A 117 7.30 -3.53 4.54
C ALA A 117 8.73 -3.49 3.99
N LYS A 118 9.01 -2.59 3.04
CA LYS A 118 10.36 -2.45 2.47
C LYS A 118 11.41 -2.06 3.52
N HIS A 119 11.04 -1.28 4.54
CA HIS A 119 11.91 -0.94 5.65
C HIS A 119 12.10 -2.08 6.65
N LEU A 120 10.99 -2.69 7.11
CA LEU A 120 10.99 -3.62 8.23
C LEU A 120 11.28 -5.08 7.84
N TYR A 121 11.02 -5.43 6.58
CA TYR A 121 11.24 -6.75 5.99
C TYR A 121 12.15 -6.65 4.75
N SER A 122 13.21 -5.84 4.82
CA SER A 122 14.12 -5.53 3.70
C SER A 122 14.82 -6.77 3.09
N ASN A 123 14.88 -7.87 3.83
CA ASN A 123 15.44 -9.16 3.41
C ASN A 123 14.49 -9.99 2.53
N LEU A 124 13.19 -9.65 2.48
CA LEU A 124 12.25 -10.35 1.62
C LEU A 124 12.42 -9.92 0.14
N PRO A 125 12.33 -10.86 -0.80
CA PRO A 125 12.51 -10.54 -2.23
C PRO A 125 11.37 -9.73 -2.82
N TYR A 126 10.14 -9.85 -2.27
CA TYR A 126 8.95 -9.14 -2.70
C TYR A 126 8.15 -8.61 -1.51
N HIS A 127 7.45 -7.48 -1.74
CA HIS A 127 6.66 -6.80 -0.72
C HIS A 127 5.19 -6.59 -1.16
N ARG A 128 4.73 -7.26 -2.22
CA ARG A 128 3.32 -7.24 -2.63
C ARG A 128 2.46 -7.88 -1.54
N LEU A 129 1.26 -7.37 -1.31
CA LEU A 129 0.38 -7.80 -0.22
C LEU A 129 0.14 -9.31 -0.23
N GLN A 130 -0.19 -9.88 -1.39
CA GLN A 130 -0.41 -11.32 -1.53
C GLN A 130 0.87 -12.15 -1.31
N TYR A 131 2.07 -11.64 -1.64
CA TYR A 131 3.31 -12.31 -1.28
C TYR A 131 3.51 -12.32 0.24
N LEU A 132 3.29 -11.18 0.91
CA LEU A 132 3.42 -11.05 2.37
C LEU A 132 2.39 -11.90 3.11
N ARG A 133 1.16 -12.05 2.59
CA ARG A 133 0.13 -12.94 3.10
C ARG A 133 0.63 -14.35 3.30
N TYR A 134 1.40 -14.88 2.34
CA TYR A 134 1.98 -16.23 2.41
C TYR A 134 3.31 -16.25 3.15
N ALA A 135 4.22 -15.32 2.90
CA ALA A 135 5.55 -15.28 3.50
C ALA A 135 5.51 -15.09 5.03
N LEU A 136 4.51 -14.38 5.54
CA LEU A 136 4.28 -14.15 6.98
C LEU A 136 3.16 -15.03 7.54
N GLU A 137 2.69 -16.01 6.78
CA GLU A 137 1.67 -16.98 7.16
C GLU A 137 0.33 -16.37 7.64
N LEU A 138 -0.02 -15.15 7.18
CA LEU A 138 -1.24 -14.44 7.58
C LEU A 138 -2.50 -15.25 7.23
N TYR A 139 -2.45 -16.03 6.15
CA TYR A 139 -3.54 -16.88 5.69
C TYR A 139 -4.01 -17.89 6.76
N LYS A 140 -3.17 -18.22 7.75
CA LYS A 140 -3.52 -19.18 8.82
C LYS A 140 -4.60 -18.64 9.79
N THR A 141 -4.71 -17.32 9.93
CA THR A 141 -5.68 -16.67 10.82
C THR A 141 -6.74 -15.88 10.06
N GLU A 142 -6.65 -15.83 8.75
CA GLU A 142 -7.49 -15.00 7.88
C GLU A 142 -8.96 -15.43 7.95
N GLN A 143 -9.24 -16.76 7.88
CA GLN A 143 -10.62 -17.26 7.93
C GLN A 143 -11.30 -16.91 9.26
N GLU A 144 -10.60 -17.10 10.38
CA GLU A 144 -11.13 -16.77 11.70
C GLU A 144 -11.46 -15.29 11.82
N GLU A 145 -10.61 -14.42 11.24
CA GLU A 145 -10.83 -12.98 11.28
C GLU A 145 -11.96 -12.55 10.32
N ALA A 146 -12.05 -13.18 9.15
CA ALA A 146 -13.13 -12.97 8.20
C ALA A 146 -14.50 -13.32 8.80
N ASP A 147 -14.60 -14.47 9.46
CA ASP A 147 -15.83 -14.92 10.11
C ASP A 147 -16.31 -13.95 11.20
N LYS A 148 -15.38 -13.39 11.99
CA LYS A 148 -15.69 -12.38 13.01
C LYS A 148 -16.25 -11.08 12.42
N LEU A 149 -15.79 -10.71 11.23
CA LEU A 149 -16.13 -9.46 10.56
C LEU A 149 -17.25 -9.62 9.52
N GLY A 150 -17.72 -10.85 9.28
CA GLY A 150 -18.73 -11.15 8.27
C GLY A 150 -18.23 -10.97 6.83
N ILE A 151 -16.93 -11.14 6.60
CA ILE A 151 -16.30 -10.97 5.29
C ILE A 151 -16.20 -12.32 4.58
N VAL A 152 -16.52 -12.34 3.29
CA VAL A 152 -16.28 -13.50 2.42
C VAL A 152 -14.94 -13.28 1.71
N ILE A 153 -13.97 -14.18 1.97
CA ILE A 153 -12.63 -14.09 1.37
C ILE A 153 -12.73 -14.39 -0.12
N LYS A 154 -12.33 -13.43 -0.93
CA LYS A 154 -12.12 -13.58 -2.37
C LYS A 154 -10.75 -13.01 -2.72
N ALA A 155 -10.08 -13.61 -3.69
CA ALA A 155 -8.84 -13.05 -4.21
C ALA A 155 -9.16 -11.83 -5.09
N HIS A 156 -8.35 -10.79 -4.97
CA HIS A 156 -8.51 -9.54 -5.73
C HIS A 156 -9.94 -8.97 -5.60
N ASP A 157 -10.34 -8.77 -4.37
CA ASP A 157 -11.57 -8.12 -3.97
C ASP A 157 -11.20 -7.12 -2.89
N ALA A 158 -11.57 -5.86 -3.06
CA ALA A 158 -11.06 -4.78 -2.22
C ALA A 158 -11.19 -5.06 -0.71
N ILE A 159 -12.33 -5.60 -0.24
CA ILE A 159 -12.47 -5.92 1.19
C ILE A 159 -11.65 -7.13 1.62
N GLY A 160 -11.39 -8.09 0.72
CA GLY A 160 -10.49 -9.21 0.96
C GLY A 160 -9.04 -8.73 1.17
N ASP A 161 -8.59 -7.81 0.33
CA ASP A 161 -7.24 -7.24 0.46
C ASP A 161 -7.13 -6.32 1.69
N VAL A 162 -8.17 -5.58 2.06
CA VAL A 162 -8.24 -4.84 3.34
C VAL A 162 -8.14 -5.77 4.55
N LEU A 163 -8.75 -6.95 4.52
CA LEU A 163 -8.63 -7.96 5.58
C LEU A 163 -7.18 -8.44 5.73
N VAL A 164 -6.54 -8.81 4.62
CA VAL A 164 -5.12 -9.20 4.62
C VAL A 164 -4.24 -8.07 5.13
N MET A 165 -4.50 -6.85 4.69
CA MET A 165 -3.77 -5.66 5.13
C MET A 165 -3.94 -5.39 6.62
N LYS A 166 -5.14 -5.61 7.20
CA LYS A 166 -5.38 -5.53 8.65
C LYS A 166 -4.51 -6.52 9.42
N LEU A 167 -4.43 -7.77 8.96
CA LEU A 167 -3.57 -8.78 9.55
C LEU A 167 -2.09 -8.40 9.42
N PHE A 168 -1.71 -7.88 8.25
CA PHE A 168 -0.34 -7.43 8.00
C PHE A 168 0.04 -6.19 8.84
N LEU A 169 -0.86 -5.23 9.03
CA LEU A 169 -0.62 -4.07 9.89
C LEU A 169 -0.31 -4.49 11.33
N ARG A 170 -0.94 -5.56 11.83
CA ARG A 170 -0.63 -6.15 13.13
C ARG A 170 0.82 -6.67 13.20
N GLU A 171 1.29 -7.36 12.16
CA GLU A 171 2.66 -7.85 12.09
C GLU A 171 3.67 -6.70 11.89
N LEU A 172 3.34 -5.70 11.06
CA LEU A 172 4.14 -4.46 10.93
C LEU A 172 4.30 -3.75 12.26
N THR A 173 3.21 -3.64 13.04
CA THR A 173 3.23 -2.99 14.36
C THR A 173 4.15 -3.75 15.33
N LYS A 174 4.05 -5.09 15.38
CA LYS A 174 4.95 -5.92 16.20
C LYS A 174 6.40 -5.75 15.78
N LYS A 175 6.68 -5.83 14.47
CA LYS A 175 8.03 -5.68 13.93
C LYS A 175 8.59 -4.28 14.17
N CYS A 176 7.75 -3.25 14.10
CA CYS A 176 8.12 -1.88 14.43
C CYS A 176 8.55 -1.73 15.89
N VAL A 177 7.82 -2.32 16.84
CA VAL A 177 8.18 -2.33 18.27
C VAL A 177 9.52 -3.06 18.51
N GLU A 178 9.77 -4.17 17.82
CA GLU A 178 11.06 -4.89 17.91
C GLU A 178 12.24 -4.04 17.45
N VAL A 179 12.08 -3.31 16.32
CA VAL A 179 13.16 -2.54 15.70
C VAL A 179 13.32 -1.14 16.32
N TYR A 180 12.21 -0.55 16.77
CA TYR A 180 12.11 0.80 17.29
C TYR A 180 11.35 0.83 18.64
N PRO A 181 11.91 0.24 19.72
CA PRO A 181 11.19 0.04 20.99
C PRO A 181 10.79 1.34 21.69
N ASP A 182 11.50 2.46 21.44
CA ASP A 182 11.28 3.75 22.10
C ASP A 182 10.24 4.64 21.38
N TYR A 183 9.64 4.16 20.28
CA TYR A 183 8.72 4.93 19.46
C TYR A 183 7.28 4.41 19.55
N ASN A 184 6.31 5.31 19.41
CA ASN A 184 4.94 4.91 19.12
C ASN A 184 4.91 4.21 17.74
N PRO A 185 4.46 2.96 17.63
CA PRO A 185 4.58 2.20 16.39
C PRO A 185 3.80 2.82 15.23
N MET A 186 2.62 3.42 15.46
CA MET A 186 1.84 4.02 14.38
C MET A 186 2.47 5.31 13.87
N GLU A 187 3.01 6.14 14.76
CA GLU A 187 3.75 7.34 14.38
C GLU A 187 5.03 6.97 13.61
N LYS A 188 5.72 5.91 14.04
CA LYS A 188 6.92 5.42 13.36
C LYS A 188 6.60 4.84 11.98
N LEU A 189 5.50 4.10 11.82
CA LEU A 189 5.05 3.62 10.51
C LEU A 189 4.70 4.78 9.56
N ALA A 190 4.06 5.84 10.09
CA ALA A 190 3.80 7.05 9.32
C ALA A 190 5.09 7.81 8.93
N GLU A 191 6.11 7.83 9.79
CA GLU A 191 7.44 8.34 9.47
C GLU A 191 8.11 7.50 8.38
N LEU A 192 8.13 6.16 8.51
CA LEU A 192 8.71 5.24 7.53
C LEU A 192 8.03 5.34 6.15
N THR A 193 6.74 5.67 6.11
CA THR A 193 6.01 5.91 4.87
C THR A 193 6.65 7.03 4.03
N ARG A 194 7.18 8.07 4.68
CA ARG A 194 7.80 9.25 4.06
C ARG A 194 9.32 9.16 3.93
N THR A 195 9.92 8.15 4.56
CA THR A 195 11.38 7.97 4.56
C THR A 195 11.80 7.19 3.30
N PRO A 196 12.86 7.63 2.59
CA PRO A 196 13.41 6.86 1.48
C PRO A 196 13.89 5.48 1.90
N VAL A 197 13.57 4.46 1.11
CA VAL A 197 13.93 3.06 1.38
C VAL A 197 15.35 2.77 0.88
N LEU A 198 16.15 2.10 1.69
CA LEU A 198 17.46 1.61 1.28
C LEU A 198 17.30 0.31 0.46
N ILE A 199 17.53 0.41 -0.86
CA ILE A 199 17.44 -0.74 -1.77
C ILE A 199 18.69 -1.62 -1.60
N GLN A 200 18.49 -2.93 -1.39
CA GLN A 200 19.58 -3.87 -1.15
C GLN A 200 20.22 -4.37 -2.44
N THR A 201 19.41 -4.65 -3.46
CA THR A 201 19.86 -5.28 -4.71
C THR A 201 19.34 -4.52 -5.93
N PHE A 202 20.14 -4.50 -7.00
CA PHE A 202 19.72 -3.96 -8.28
C PHE A 202 18.57 -4.78 -8.88
N ARG A 203 17.50 -4.10 -9.32
CA ARG A 203 16.36 -4.73 -10.01
C ARG A 203 16.45 -4.61 -11.53
N PHE A 204 17.37 -3.80 -12.05
CA PHE A 204 17.57 -3.53 -13.48
C PHE A 204 19.04 -3.24 -13.79
N GLY A 205 19.37 -3.05 -15.08
CA GLY A 205 20.69 -2.64 -15.55
C GLY A 205 21.74 -3.75 -15.53
N LYS A 206 23.01 -3.32 -15.65
CA LYS A 206 24.19 -4.19 -15.78
C LYS A 206 24.34 -5.18 -14.61
N TYR A 207 23.99 -4.75 -13.40
CA TYR A 207 24.17 -5.52 -12.16
C TYR A 207 22.87 -6.03 -11.56
N LYS A 208 21.84 -6.29 -12.41
CA LYS A 208 20.56 -6.84 -11.94
C LYS A 208 20.76 -8.12 -11.11
N GLY A 209 20.24 -8.10 -9.86
CA GLY A 209 20.34 -9.19 -8.90
C GLY A 209 21.55 -9.11 -7.95
N GLU A 210 22.53 -8.24 -8.22
CA GLU A 210 23.69 -8.06 -7.36
C GLU A 210 23.41 -7.02 -6.25
N LYS A 211 24.09 -7.14 -5.10
CA LYS A 211 23.94 -6.19 -3.99
C LYS A 211 24.60 -4.85 -4.31
N ILE A 212 23.90 -3.75 -4.08
CA ILE A 212 24.37 -2.40 -4.40
C ILE A 212 25.66 -2.08 -3.62
N ILE A 213 25.75 -2.50 -2.37
CA ILE A 213 26.95 -2.24 -1.54
C ILE A 213 28.19 -2.99 -2.06
N GLU A 214 28.03 -4.17 -2.67
CA GLU A 214 29.15 -4.93 -3.29
C GLU A 214 29.60 -4.25 -4.59
N ILE A 215 28.66 -3.72 -5.37
CA ILE A 215 28.96 -2.97 -6.59
C ILE A 215 29.60 -1.63 -6.26
N ALA A 216 29.24 -0.99 -5.14
CA ALA A 216 29.94 0.21 -4.67
C ALA A 216 31.45 -0.02 -4.49
N GLN A 217 31.84 -1.20 -4.00
CA GLN A 217 33.26 -1.57 -3.84
C GLN A 217 33.94 -2.00 -5.16
N LYS A 218 33.17 -2.69 -6.05
CA LYS A 218 33.70 -3.29 -7.28
C LYS A 218 33.73 -2.32 -8.47
N ASP A 219 32.71 -1.45 -8.59
CA ASP A 219 32.50 -0.54 -9.72
C ASP A 219 31.77 0.74 -9.26
N ALA A 220 32.42 1.52 -8.40
CA ALA A 220 31.88 2.79 -7.92
C ALA A 220 31.56 3.79 -9.05
N GLY A 221 32.32 3.71 -10.15
CA GLY A 221 32.11 4.54 -11.32
C GLY A 221 30.72 4.32 -11.96
N TYR A 222 30.23 3.09 -11.95
CA TYR A 222 28.88 2.79 -12.40
C TYR A 222 27.79 3.47 -11.54
N LEU A 223 27.96 3.44 -10.20
CA LEU A 223 27.02 4.10 -9.29
C LEU A 223 27.05 5.62 -9.46
N GLN A 224 28.25 6.20 -9.63
CA GLN A 224 28.42 7.63 -9.88
C GLN A 224 27.76 8.04 -11.19
N TRP A 225 27.97 7.25 -12.26
CA TRP A 225 27.31 7.48 -13.55
C TRP A 225 25.78 7.40 -13.43
N MET A 226 25.24 6.36 -12.77
CA MET A 226 23.81 6.25 -12.52
C MET A 226 23.28 7.51 -11.82
N ARG A 227 23.93 7.91 -10.73
CA ARG A 227 23.50 9.04 -9.89
C ARG A 227 23.50 10.38 -10.65
N SER A 228 24.49 10.60 -11.53
CA SER A 228 24.67 11.87 -12.25
C SER A 228 23.95 11.94 -13.60
N SER A 229 23.77 10.79 -14.27
CA SER A 229 23.34 10.76 -15.68
C SER A 229 21.94 10.22 -15.92
N MET A 230 21.40 9.40 -14.98
CA MET A 230 20.03 8.89 -15.10
C MET A 230 19.05 9.90 -14.49
N THR A 231 18.11 10.37 -15.31
CA THR A 231 17.10 11.38 -14.91
C THR A 231 15.85 10.78 -14.29
N ASP A 232 15.59 9.49 -14.57
CA ASP A 232 14.38 8.72 -14.20
C ASP A 232 14.54 7.87 -12.93
N LEU A 233 15.63 8.07 -12.17
CA LEU A 233 15.80 7.40 -10.88
C LEU A 233 14.77 7.89 -9.86
N ASP A 234 14.10 6.95 -9.21
CA ASP A 234 13.23 7.25 -8.06
C ASP A 234 14.03 7.74 -6.83
N GLU A 235 13.33 8.24 -5.84
CA GLU A 235 13.91 8.77 -4.60
C GLU A 235 14.68 7.70 -3.82
N ASP A 236 14.12 6.48 -3.75
CA ASP A 236 14.73 5.35 -3.03
C ASP A 236 16.08 4.95 -3.65
N MET A 237 16.16 4.91 -4.99
CA MET A 237 17.42 4.63 -5.68
C MET A 237 18.44 5.76 -5.49
N LYS A 238 18.03 7.03 -5.64
CA LYS A 238 18.90 8.18 -5.39
C LYS A 238 19.47 8.14 -3.98
N TYR A 239 18.62 7.95 -2.97
CA TYR A 239 19.05 7.83 -1.58
C TYR A 239 20.03 6.66 -1.38
N THR A 240 19.75 5.50 -2.00
CA THR A 240 20.60 4.31 -1.90
C THR A 240 21.98 4.55 -2.50
N LEU A 241 22.05 5.15 -3.69
CA LEU A 241 23.33 5.46 -4.35
C LEU A 241 24.15 6.45 -3.52
N ASP A 242 23.53 7.50 -2.98
CA ASP A 242 24.20 8.47 -2.11
C ASP A 242 24.77 7.80 -0.85
N LYS A 243 24.02 6.90 -0.22
CA LYS A 243 24.49 6.12 0.95
C LYS A 243 25.61 5.14 0.60
N ALA A 244 25.52 4.48 -0.55
CA ALA A 244 26.53 3.51 -0.98
C ALA A 244 27.85 4.19 -1.35
N LEU A 245 27.80 5.35 -2.01
CA LEU A 245 28.99 6.13 -2.39
C LEU A 245 29.65 6.79 -1.17
N ASN A 246 28.87 7.31 -0.20
CA ASN A 246 29.40 7.97 1.00
C ASN A 246 30.03 7.00 2.03
N LYS A 247 29.75 5.70 1.97
CA LYS A 247 30.41 4.69 2.82
C LYS A 247 31.79 4.26 2.34
N GLN A 248 32.29 4.84 1.24
CA GLN A 248 33.65 4.58 0.70
C GLN A 248 34.70 5.59 1.19
N VAL A 249 34.32 6.54 2.05
CA VAL A 249 35.25 7.51 2.70
C VAL A 249 35.61 7.06 4.09
#